data_6ba4bd8d6a16bda005db66bff45ce08d
#
_entry.id   6ba4bd8d6a16bda005db66bff45ce08d
#
_cell.length_a   1.000
_cell.length_b   1.000
_cell.length_c   1.000
_cell.angle_alpha   90.00
_cell.angle_beta   90.00
_cell.angle_gamma   90.00
#
_symmetry.space_group_name_H-M   'P 1'
#
loop_
_entity.id
_entity.type
_entity.pdbx_description
1 polymer ?
#
loop_
_entity_poly.entity_id
_entity_poly.type
_entity_poly.pdbx_seq_one_letter_code
_entity_poly.pdbx_strand_id
1 'polypeptide(L)'
;MQAWKGGAKRVELNSALHLGGLTPSLGTLRQVKKNTGLKVICMVRPRGAGFCYNMEEFEVMLEDAHILLENGADGIAFGCLTADRKINEKQTKKMVQLIKSYNKESVFHRAFDCVTDINEAMQTLIEIGVDRVLTSGLKSTAIAGAETIQYLQKEYGEQIEILAGSGLNAQNVQDFIRKTDVKQIHSSCKGWLPDMTTCSEDVSFSYRAKKKNACKEAIVGDYEVVDVVLVKKFIDMATCELAFEIEKEDEKVLKICYDNTALPEK
;
A
#
# COMPACT_ATOMS: atom_id res chain seq x y z
N MET A 1 14.18 2.60 -3.30
CA MET A 1 15.18 3.51 -3.92
C MET A 1 14.54 4.50 -4.87
N GLN A 2 13.80 4.07 -5.92
CA GLN A 2 13.20 5.00 -6.90
C GLN A 2 12.14 5.93 -6.29
N ALA A 3 11.32 5.43 -5.37
CA ALA A 3 10.37 6.26 -4.64
C ALA A 3 11.05 7.42 -3.89
N TRP A 4 12.15 7.12 -3.18
CA TRP A 4 12.94 8.14 -2.49
C TRP A 4 13.56 9.16 -3.45
N LYS A 5 14.16 8.70 -4.56
CA LYS A 5 14.69 9.59 -5.61
C LYS A 5 13.61 10.49 -6.23
N GLY A 6 12.38 10.01 -6.28
CA GLY A 6 11.22 10.78 -6.75
C GLY A 6 10.63 11.75 -5.72
N GLY A 7 11.13 11.77 -4.49
CA GLY A 7 10.71 12.71 -3.43
C GLY A 7 9.71 12.14 -2.42
N ALA A 8 9.37 10.84 -2.50
CA ALA A 8 8.49 10.23 -1.51
C ALA A 8 9.10 10.29 -0.09
N LYS A 9 8.25 10.48 0.92
CA LYS A 9 8.64 10.50 2.34
C LYS A 9 8.32 9.19 3.05
N ARG A 10 7.29 8.46 2.57
CA ARG A 10 6.83 7.19 3.12
C ARG A 10 6.58 6.20 1.97
N VAL A 11 6.86 4.94 2.23
CA VAL A 11 6.51 3.84 1.32
C VAL A 11 5.79 2.74 2.07
N GLU A 12 4.89 2.03 1.37
CA GLU A 12 4.46 0.71 1.78
C GLU A 12 5.33 -0.31 1.05
N LEU A 13 6.05 -1.10 1.82
CA LEU A 13 6.95 -2.11 1.31
C LEU A 13 6.21 -3.43 1.15
N ASN A 14 6.12 -3.90 -0.08
CA ASN A 14 5.43 -5.12 -0.47
C ASN A 14 6.37 -6.05 -1.25
N SER A 15 6.02 -7.32 -1.32
CA SER A 15 6.39 -8.23 -2.39
C SER A 15 5.14 -8.64 -3.18
N ALA A 16 5.33 -9.19 -4.40
CA ALA A 16 4.27 -9.75 -5.21
C ALA A 16 3.03 -8.83 -5.35
N LEU A 17 3.24 -7.58 -5.77
CA LEU A 17 2.17 -6.58 -5.88
C LEU A 17 1.06 -7.00 -6.84
N HIS A 18 1.37 -7.83 -7.86
CA HIS A 18 0.39 -8.44 -8.76
C HIS A 18 -0.61 -9.39 -8.06
N LEU A 19 -0.27 -9.88 -6.86
CA LEU A 19 -1.17 -10.63 -5.97
C LEU A 19 -1.87 -9.73 -4.94
N GLY A 20 -1.71 -8.41 -5.06
CA GLY A 20 -2.27 -7.42 -4.13
C GLY A 20 -1.33 -7.04 -2.98
N GLY A 21 -0.05 -7.41 -3.06
CA GLY A 21 0.96 -7.18 -2.02
C GLY A 21 1.00 -8.28 -0.97
N LEU A 22 2.19 -8.82 -0.74
CA LEU A 22 2.49 -9.82 0.29
C LEU A 22 3.61 -9.30 1.21
N THR A 23 3.89 -10.03 2.29
CA THR A 23 4.98 -9.70 3.22
C THR A 23 6.32 -9.57 2.45
N PRO A 24 7.05 -8.45 2.59
CA PRO A 24 8.33 -8.25 1.94
C PRO A 24 9.43 -9.07 2.65
N SER A 25 10.52 -9.33 1.94
CA SER A 25 11.68 -9.95 2.59
C SER A 25 12.34 -8.98 3.56
N LEU A 26 12.90 -9.53 4.66
CA LEU A 26 13.71 -8.76 5.60
C LEU A 26 14.90 -8.07 4.93
N GLY A 27 15.52 -8.74 3.94
CA GLY A 27 16.63 -8.18 3.15
C GLY A 27 16.23 -6.88 2.46
N THR A 28 15.04 -6.81 1.90
CA THR A 28 14.52 -5.58 1.26
C THR A 28 14.33 -4.46 2.27
N LEU A 29 13.68 -4.73 3.40
CA LEU A 29 13.50 -3.73 4.44
C LEU A 29 14.86 -3.15 4.86
N ARG A 30 15.84 -4.01 5.17
CA ARG A 30 17.19 -3.57 5.57
C ARG A 30 17.86 -2.70 4.50
N GLN A 31 17.75 -3.08 3.22
CA GLN A 31 18.32 -2.28 2.12
C GLN A 31 17.64 -0.92 1.99
N VAL A 32 16.32 -0.84 2.08
CA VAL A 32 15.59 0.43 2.04
C VAL A 32 15.98 1.31 3.22
N LYS A 33 15.95 0.80 4.44
CA LYS A 33 16.32 1.58 5.65
C LYS A 33 17.77 2.03 5.64
N LYS A 34 18.71 1.22 5.16
CA LYS A 34 20.12 1.56 5.07
C LYS A 34 20.40 2.69 4.06
N ASN A 35 19.68 2.69 2.94
CA ASN A 35 20.04 3.53 1.78
C ASN A 35 19.08 4.71 1.54
N THR A 36 18.06 4.88 2.38
CA THR A 36 17.08 5.98 2.24
C THR A 36 16.65 6.52 3.60
N GLY A 37 16.10 7.76 3.61
CA GLY A 37 15.45 8.35 4.78
C GLY A 37 13.93 8.08 4.83
N LEU A 38 13.42 7.09 4.09
CA LEU A 38 11.99 6.81 4.02
C LEU A 38 11.42 6.28 5.34
N LYS A 39 10.22 6.72 5.68
CA LYS A 39 9.34 5.94 6.57
C LYS A 39 8.86 4.71 5.82
N VAL A 40 9.01 3.52 6.41
CA VAL A 40 8.68 2.24 5.77
C VAL A 40 7.57 1.54 6.54
N ILE A 41 6.40 1.46 5.93
CA ILE A 41 5.29 0.62 6.40
C ILE A 41 5.41 -0.72 5.68
N CYS A 42 5.63 -1.81 6.41
CA CYS A 42 5.73 -3.13 5.80
C CYS A 42 4.37 -3.80 5.71
N MET A 43 4.07 -4.39 4.55
CA MET A 43 2.93 -5.29 4.43
C MET A 43 3.15 -6.54 5.27
N VAL A 44 2.14 -6.98 6.00
CA VAL A 44 2.08 -8.30 6.61
C VAL A 44 0.84 -9.01 6.10
N ARG A 45 1.06 -9.86 5.12
CA ARG A 45 0.06 -10.65 4.42
C ARG A 45 0.71 -11.92 3.91
N PRO A 46 0.39 -13.10 4.49
CA PRO A 46 1.15 -14.34 4.23
C PRO A 46 0.85 -14.96 2.86
N ARG A 47 -0.30 -14.66 2.27
CA ARG A 47 -0.73 -15.21 0.97
C ARG A 47 -1.65 -14.26 0.22
N GLY A 48 -1.82 -14.50 -1.07
CA GLY A 48 -2.86 -13.89 -1.90
C GLY A 48 -4.28 -14.31 -1.50
N ALA A 49 -5.27 -13.94 -2.30
CA ALA A 49 -6.71 -14.14 -2.09
C ALA A 49 -7.28 -13.41 -0.86
N GLY A 50 -8.18 -14.04 -0.10
CA GLY A 50 -8.95 -13.40 0.96
C GLY A 50 -8.17 -13.05 2.23
N PHE A 51 -8.89 -12.47 3.19
CA PHE A 51 -8.32 -11.89 4.41
C PHE A 51 -8.84 -12.57 5.69
N CYS A 52 -9.50 -13.72 5.54
CA CYS A 52 -9.90 -14.57 6.66
C CYS A 52 -8.80 -15.60 6.90
N TYR A 53 -8.08 -15.46 8.00
CA TYR A 53 -6.89 -16.26 8.32
C TYR A 53 -7.21 -17.25 9.44
N ASN A 54 -6.72 -18.51 9.29
CA ASN A 54 -6.74 -19.48 10.36
C ASN A 54 -5.69 -19.13 11.44
N MET A 55 -5.54 -19.98 12.44
CA MET A 55 -4.67 -19.69 13.57
C MET A 55 -3.19 -19.74 13.19
N GLU A 56 -2.80 -20.73 12.39
CA GLU A 56 -1.44 -20.91 11.91
C GLU A 56 -0.99 -19.76 10.99
N GLU A 57 -1.84 -19.35 10.06
CA GLU A 57 -1.58 -18.19 9.20
C GLU A 57 -1.41 -16.90 10.01
N PHE A 58 -2.25 -16.73 11.04
CA PHE A 58 -2.16 -15.54 11.89
C PHE A 58 -0.92 -15.54 12.79
N GLU A 59 -0.47 -16.70 13.29
CA GLU A 59 0.81 -16.81 14.01
C GLU A 59 1.99 -16.42 13.10
N VAL A 60 2.00 -16.85 11.83
CA VAL A 60 2.98 -16.40 10.85
C VAL A 60 2.95 -14.87 10.67
N MET A 61 1.75 -14.28 10.58
CA MET A 61 1.62 -12.82 10.48
C MET A 61 2.19 -12.09 11.70
N LEU A 62 2.00 -12.61 12.90
CA LEU A 62 2.55 -12.00 14.12
C LEU A 62 4.08 -12.08 14.15
N GLU A 63 4.64 -13.22 13.76
CA GLU A 63 6.08 -13.41 13.68
C GLU A 63 6.72 -12.50 12.62
N ASP A 64 6.13 -12.42 11.41
CA ASP A 64 6.57 -11.49 10.36
C ASP A 64 6.54 -10.03 10.85
N ALA A 65 5.45 -9.63 11.51
CA ALA A 65 5.32 -8.27 12.04
C ALA A 65 6.40 -7.98 13.10
N HIS A 66 6.62 -8.91 14.02
CA HIS A 66 7.64 -8.80 15.06
C HIS A 66 9.05 -8.62 14.45
N ILE A 67 9.44 -9.51 13.54
CA ILE A 67 10.73 -9.46 12.85
C ILE A 67 10.91 -8.14 12.09
N LEU A 68 9.90 -7.69 11.34
CA LEU A 68 9.97 -6.46 10.57
C LEU A 68 10.09 -5.22 11.48
N LEU A 69 9.34 -5.18 12.58
CA LEU A 69 9.39 -4.08 13.56
C LEU A 69 10.74 -4.01 14.28
N GLU A 70 11.30 -5.13 14.70
CA GLU A 70 12.66 -5.19 15.28
C GLU A 70 13.76 -4.72 14.32
N ASN A 71 13.52 -4.89 13.02
CA ASN A 71 14.48 -4.49 11.98
C ASN A 71 14.20 -3.12 11.36
N GLY A 72 13.43 -2.28 12.07
CA GLY A 72 13.30 -0.87 11.76
C GLY A 72 12.16 -0.49 10.83
N ALA A 73 11.14 -1.35 10.66
CA ALA A 73 9.88 -0.92 10.06
C ALA A 73 9.26 0.22 10.90
N ASP A 74 8.71 1.23 10.25
CA ASP A 74 8.05 2.35 10.92
C ASP A 74 6.56 2.11 11.14
N GLY A 75 6.05 1.00 10.62
CA GLY A 75 4.69 0.53 10.81
C GLY A 75 4.40 -0.75 10.03
N ILE A 76 3.21 -1.29 10.24
CA ILE A 76 2.73 -2.50 9.59
C ILE A 76 1.39 -2.21 8.90
N ALA A 77 1.27 -2.64 7.64
CA ALA A 77 0.01 -2.70 6.91
C ALA A 77 -0.50 -4.14 6.94
N PHE A 78 -1.71 -4.34 7.45
CA PHE A 78 -2.33 -5.65 7.60
C PHE A 78 -3.85 -5.54 7.50
N GLY A 79 -4.58 -6.67 7.54
CA GLY A 79 -6.05 -6.65 7.63
C GLY A 79 -6.60 -8.05 7.76
N CYS A 80 -7.40 -8.27 8.81
CA CYS A 80 -8.01 -9.55 9.15
C CYS A 80 -9.52 -9.41 9.15
N LEU A 81 -10.20 -10.25 8.39
CA LEU A 81 -11.65 -10.33 8.32
C LEU A 81 -12.14 -11.68 8.83
N THR A 82 -13.38 -11.71 9.26
CA THR A 82 -14.14 -12.94 9.51
C THR A 82 -14.72 -13.50 8.20
N ALA A 83 -15.23 -14.71 8.21
CA ALA A 83 -15.83 -15.34 7.02
C ALA A 83 -17.07 -14.58 6.51
N ASP A 84 -17.79 -13.89 7.37
CA ASP A 84 -18.92 -13.01 7.06
C ASP A 84 -18.51 -11.57 6.71
N ARG A 85 -17.20 -11.34 6.47
CA ARG A 85 -16.61 -10.08 6.01
C ARG A 85 -16.77 -8.91 6.99
N LYS A 86 -16.72 -9.19 8.29
CA LYS A 86 -16.55 -8.18 9.34
C LYS A 86 -15.08 -8.09 9.75
N ILE A 87 -14.70 -7.02 10.45
CA ILE A 87 -13.38 -6.92 11.07
C ILE A 87 -13.22 -8.08 12.08
N ASN A 88 -12.14 -8.86 11.95
CA ASN A 88 -11.79 -9.83 12.97
C ASN A 88 -11.14 -9.11 14.17
N GLU A 89 -11.97 -8.67 15.11
CA GLU A 89 -11.54 -7.86 16.25
C GLU A 89 -10.40 -8.51 17.04
N LYS A 90 -10.49 -9.82 17.31
CA LYS A 90 -9.49 -10.55 18.09
C LYS A 90 -8.11 -10.51 17.43
N GLN A 91 -8.04 -10.83 16.14
CA GLN A 91 -6.78 -10.80 15.39
C GLN A 91 -6.29 -9.37 15.19
N THR A 92 -7.18 -8.44 14.83
CA THR A 92 -6.84 -7.03 14.63
C THR A 92 -6.29 -6.40 15.91
N LYS A 93 -6.94 -6.61 17.05
CA LYS A 93 -6.49 -6.10 18.35
C LYS A 93 -5.12 -6.65 18.74
N LYS A 94 -4.88 -7.97 18.57
CA LYS A 94 -3.60 -8.60 18.87
C LYS A 94 -2.47 -8.02 18.00
N MET A 95 -2.72 -7.82 16.69
CA MET A 95 -1.75 -7.18 15.79
C MET A 95 -1.47 -5.73 16.17
N VAL A 96 -2.50 -4.92 16.44
CA VAL A 96 -2.34 -3.52 16.86
C VAL A 96 -1.55 -3.44 18.18
N GLN A 97 -1.84 -4.28 19.14
CA GLN A 97 -1.09 -4.33 20.41
C GLN A 97 0.40 -4.63 20.18
N LEU A 98 0.72 -5.58 19.30
CA LEU A 98 2.11 -5.85 18.92
C LEU A 98 2.77 -4.61 18.30
N ILE A 99 2.12 -3.98 17.33
CA ILE A 99 2.67 -2.79 16.65
C ILE A 99 2.89 -1.64 17.64
N LYS A 100 1.92 -1.38 18.50
CA LYS A 100 1.99 -0.32 19.53
C LYS A 100 3.07 -0.59 20.58
N SER A 101 3.40 -1.85 20.90
CA SER A 101 4.50 -2.17 21.81
C SER A 101 5.87 -1.69 21.29
N TYR A 102 5.99 -1.47 19.97
CA TYR A 102 7.16 -0.87 19.32
C TYR A 102 7.05 0.64 19.11
N ASN A 103 5.94 1.28 19.53
CA ASN A 103 5.60 2.69 19.21
C ASN A 103 5.58 2.95 17.70
N LYS A 104 4.98 2.05 16.93
CA LYS A 104 4.90 2.12 15.46
C LYS A 104 3.47 2.26 14.96
N GLU A 105 3.34 2.66 13.67
CA GLU A 105 2.06 2.93 13.02
C GLU A 105 1.37 1.64 12.56
N SER A 106 0.07 1.54 12.79
CA SER A 106 -0.80 0.46 12.31
C SER A 106 -1.66 0.95 11.15
N VAL A 107 -1.65 0.21 10.04
CA VAL A 107 -2.46 0.54 8.85
C VAL A 107 -3.34 -0.66 8.53
N PHE A 108 -4.66 -0.49 8.59
CA PHE A 108 -5.57 -1.50 8.07
C PHE A 108 -5.67 -1.35 6.56
N HIS A 109 -5.17 -2.34 5.83
CA HIS A 109 -5.06 -2.27 4.38
C HIS A 109 -6.41 -2.48 3.67
N ARG A 110 -6.40 -2.66 2.34
CA ARG A 110 -7.59 -2.81 1.50
C ARG A 110 -8.48 -4.03 1.78
N ALA A 111 -8.23 -4.84 2.80
CA ALA A 111 -9.23 -5.74 3.35
C ALA A 111 -10.51 -4.99 3.75
N PHE A 112 -10.36 -3.71 4.15
CA PHE A 112 -11.47 -2.81 4.41
C PHE A 112 -12.43 -2.67 3.21
N ASP A 113 -11.94 -2.73 1.99
CA ASP A 113 -12.79 -2.65 0.79
C ASP A 113 -13.71 -3.87 0.59
N CYS A 114 -13.55 -4.92 1.42
CA CYS A 114 -14.33 -6.15 1.38
C CYS A 114 -15.36 -6.28 2.52
N VAL A 115 -15.46 -5.29 3.42
CA VAL A 115 -16.41 -5.35 4.54
C VAL A 115 -17.86 -5.21 4.08
N THR A 116 -18.79 -5.71 4.87
CA THR A 116 -20.23 -5.63 4.60
C THR A 116 -20.86 -4.33 5.08
N ASP A 117 -20.35 -3.75 6.18
CA ASP A 117 -20.79 -2.49 6.76
C ASP A 117 -19.58 -1.61 7.06
N ILE A 118 -19.51 -0.45 6.40
CA ILE A 118 -18.39 0.47 6.53
C ILE A 118 -18.39 1.19 7.87
N ASN A 119 -19.57 1.48 8.41
CA ASN A 119 -19.67 2.24 9.67
C ASN A 119 -19.32 1.33 10.85
N GLU A 120 -19.83 0.09 10.88
CA GLU A 120 -19.43 -0.92 11.87
C GLU A 120 -17.90 -1.15 11.81
N ALA A 121 -17.37 -1.30 10.61
CA ALA A 121 -15.94 -1.54 10.42
C ALA A 121 -15.08 -0.35 10.88
N MET A 122 -15.46 0.89 10.54
CA MET A 122 -14.74 2.09 10.97
C MET A 122 -14.76 2.24 12.49
N GLN A 123 -15.93 2.09 13.11
CA GLN A 123 -16.08 2.17 14.56
C GLN A 123 -15.19 1.13 15.26
N THR A 124 -15.22 -0.11 14.79
CA THR A 124 -14.38 -1.20 15.31
C THR A 124 -12.88 -0.86 15.21
N LEU A 125 -12.42 -0.33 14.07
CA LEU A 125 -11.01 0.01 13.88
C LEU A 125 -10.56 1.19 14.77
N ILE A 126 -11.43 2.18 14.96
CA ILE A 126 -11.20 3.31 15.86
C ILE A 126 -11.10 2.82 17.31
N GLU A 127 -12.03 1.99 17.78
CA GLU A 127 -12.04 1.44 19.14
C GLU A 127 -10.82 0.56 19.43
N ILE A 128 -10.32 -0.16 18.43
CA ILE A 128 -9.09 -0.95 18.56
C ILE A 128 -7.83 -0.06 18.59
N GLY A 129 -7.91 1.16 18.05
CA GLY A 129 -6.81 2.11 18.00
C GLY A 129 -5.90 1.93 16.78
N VAL A 130 -6.49 1.59 15.63
CA VAL A 130 -5.79 1.60 14.33
C VAL A 130 -5.50 3.05 13.94
N ASP A 131 -4.30 3.36 13.46
CA ASP A 131 -3.93 4.73 13.10
C ASP A 131 -4.47 5.14 11.74
N ARG A 132 -4.56 4.19 10.79
CA ARG A 132 -4.89 4.52 9.39
C ARG A 132 -5.64 3.41 8.68
N VAL A 133 -6.58 3.77 7.81
CA VAL A 133 -7.28 2.84 6.90
C VAL A 133 -6.91 3.15 5.45
N LEU A 134 -6.38 2.17 4.72
CA LEU A 134 -6.18 2.26 3.27
C LEU A 134 -7.41 1.71 2.56
N THR A 135 -8.05 2.54 1.74
CA THR A 135 -9.28 2.17 1.04
C THR A 135 -9.37 2.74 -0.37
N SER A 136 -10.13 2.09 -1.22
CA SER A 136 -10.62 2.61 -2.50
C SER A 136 -12.11 2.93 -2.48
N GLY A 137 -12.71 3.03 -1.29
CA GLY A 137 -14.13 3.34 -1.13
C GLY A 137 -15.04 2.17 -1.53
N LEU A 138 -14.62 0.92 -1.23
CA LEU A 138 -15.34 -0.32 -1.56
C LEU A 138 -15.55 -0.53 -3.08
N LYS A 139 -14.72 0.10 -3.90
CA LYS A 139 -14.73 -0.02 -5.36
C LYS A 139 -13.37 -0.51 -5.88
N SER A 140 -13.33 -0.86 -7.15
CA SER A 140 -12.09 -1.31 -7.81
C SER A 140 -10.98 -0.24 -7.81
N THR A 141 -11.37 1.04 -7.88
CA THR A 141 -10.46 2.20 -7.85
C THR A 141 -10.98 3.28 -6.91
N ALA A 142 -10.08 4.10 -6.36
CA ALA A 142 -10.41 5.24 -5.52
C ALA A 142 -11.30 6.26 -6.25
N ILE A 143 -11.08 6.43 -7.57
CA ILE A 143 -11.91 7.33 -8.39
C ILE A 143 -13.37 6.87 -8.40
N ALA A 144 -13.62 5.57 -8.59
CA ALA A 144 -14.97 5.02 -8.57
C ALA A 144 -15.60 5.05 -7.17
N GLY A 145 -14.79 5.03 -6.11
CA GLY A 145 -15.21 5.09 -4.71
C GLY A 145 -15.11 6.48 -4.08
N ALA A 146 -14.91 7.54 -4.87
CA ALA A 146 -14.63 8.87 -4.35
C ALA A 146 -15.71 9.40 -3.38
N GLU A 147 -16.99 9.13 -3.63
CA GLU A 147 -18.10 9.54 -2.76
C GLU A 147 -18.02 8.85 -1.39
N THR A 148 -17.73 7.55 -1.38
CA THR A 148 -17.54 6.80 -0.13
C THR A 148 -16.30 7.32 0.62
N ILE A 149 -15.20 7.60 -0.09
CA ILE A 149 -13.98 8.13 0.52
C ILE A 149 -14.22 9.53 1.10
N GLN A 150 -14.95 10.40 0.40
CA GLN A 150 -15.36 11.72 0.90
C GLN A 150 -16.19 11.58 2.18
N TYR A 151 -17.16 10.65 2.20
CA TYR A 151 -17.95 10.35 3.38
C TYR A 151 -17.06 9.90 4.56
N LEU A 152 -16.17 8.94 4.33
CA LEU A 152 -15.26 8.44 5.37
C LEU A 152 -14.34 9.55 5.91
N GLN A 153 -13.81 10.39 5.03
CA GLN A 153 -12.95 11.50 5.44
C GLN A 153 -13.71 12.49 6.30
N LYS A 154 -14.95 12.83 5.91
CA LYS A 154 -15.79 13.78 6.64
C LYS A 154 -16.21 13.25 8.02
N GLU A 155 -16.66 12.00 8.10
CA GLU A 155 -17.25 11.45 9.32
C GLU A 155 -16.21 10.93 10.32
N TYR A 156 -15.07 10.42 9.81
CA TYR A 156 -14.08 9.70 10.64
C TYR A 156 -12.67 10.28 10.58
N GLY A 157 -12.39 11.20 9.64
CA GLY A 157 -11.02 11.70 9.38
C GLY A 157 -10.32 12.36 10.57
N GLU A 158 -11.08 12.86 11.56
CA GLU A 158 -10.54 13.41 12.81
C GLU A 158 -10.16 12.32 13.84
N GLN A 159 -10.63 11.08 13.67
CA GLN A 159 -10.43 9.98 14.61
C GLN A 159 -9.44 8.93 14.09
N ILE A 160 -9.40 8.75 12.77
CA ILE A 160 -8.54 7.78 12.09
C ILE A 160 -8.15 8.32 10.72
N GLU A 161 -6.88 8.19 10.33
CA GLU A 161 -6.41 8.68 9.03
C GLU A 161 -7.00 7.88 7.86
N ILE A 162 -7.60 8.58 6.89
CA ILE A 162 -8.10 7.97 5.66
C ILE A 162 -7.03 8.08 4.58
N LEU A 163 -6.48 6.94 4.16
CA LEU A 163 -5.50 6.82 3.09
C LEU A 163 -6.18 6.31 1.82
N ALA A 164 -6.37 7.18 0.85
CA ALA A 164 -7.02 6.79 -0.41
C ALA A 164 -6.02 6.16 -1.38
N GLY A 165 -6.36 5.00 -1.95
CA GLY A 165 -5.49 4.30 -2.89
C GLY A 165 -6.22 3.46 -3.93
N SER A 166 -5.46 2.92 -4.88
CA SER A 166 -5.92 2.21 -6.08
C SER A 166 -6.33 3.13 -7.23
N GLY A 167 -5.54 3.11 -8.31
CA GLY A 167 -5.81 3.84 -9.55
C GLY A 167 -5.52 5.33 -9.51
N LEU A 168 -4.97 5.85 -8.42
CA LEU A 168 -4.50 7.24 -8.34
C LEU A 168 -3.17 7.42 -9.08
N ASN A 169 -3.10 8.48 -9.87
CA ASN A 169 -1.93 8.84 -10.68
C ASN A 169 -1.89 10.36 -10.90
N ALA A 170 -0.85 10.86 -11.56
CA ALA A 170 -0.65 12.31 -11.77
C ALA A 170 -1.77 13.00 -12.56
N GLN A 171 -2.55 12.25 -13.37
CA GLN A 171 -3.63 12.82 -14.18
C GLN A 171 -4.93 13.03 -13.41
N ASN A 172 -5.13 12.32 -12.29
CA ASN A 172 -6.41 12.32 -11.59
C ASN A 172 -6.32 12.70 -10.10
N VAL A 173 -5.12 12.76 -9.53
CA VAL A 173 -4.95 12.95 -8.10
C VAL A 173 -5.42 14.32 -7.61
N GLN A 174 -5.24 15.36 -8.40
CA GLN A 174 -5.60 16.72 -8.04
C GLN A 174 -7.10 16.88 -7.88
N ASP A 175 -7.88 16.51 -8.91
CA ASP A 175 -9.35 16.56 -8.87
C ASP A 175 -9.91 15.62 -7.80
N PHE A 176 -9.26 14.48 -7.57
CA PHE A 176 -9.62 13.55 -6.53
C PHE A 176 -9.48 14.17 -5.12
N ILE A 177 -8.36 14.82 -4.83
CA ILE A 177 -8.13 15.50 -3.54
C ILE A 177 -9.18 16.60 -3.33
N ARG A 178 -9.43 17.44 -4.35
CA ARG A 178 -10.47 18.49 -4.29
C ARG A 178 -11.84 17.92 -3.94
N LYS A 179 -12.20 16.80 -4.59
CA LYS A 179 -13.52 16.18 -4.39
C LYS A 179 -13.66 15.55 -3.01
N THR A 180 -12.60 14.91 -2.50
CA THR A 180 -12.71 14.03 -1.32
C THR A 180 -12.19 14.64 -0.03
N ASP A 181 -11.41 15.70 -0.12
CA ASP A 181 -10.69 16.37 0.98
C ASP A 181 -9.79 15.41 1.80
N VAL A 182 -9.38 14.27 1.21
CA VAL A 182 -8.46 13.35 1.89
C VAL A 182 -7.09 14.00 2.10
N LYS A 183 -6.51 13.72 3.26
CA LYS A 183 -5.20 14.25 3.64
C LYS A 183 -4.05 13.32 3.25
N GLN A 184 -4.35 12.07 2.89
CA GLN A 184 -3.35 11.06 2.53
C GLN A 184 -3.78 10.29 1.29
N ILE A 185 -2.83 10.07 0.38
CA ILE A 185 -3.02 9.39 -0.89
C ILE A 185 -1.93 8.34 -1.11
N HIS A 186 -2.29 7.28 -1.81
CA HIS A 186 -1.44 6.13 -2.10
C HIS A 186 -1.44 5.82 -3.59
N SER A 187 -0.24 5.68 -4.18
CA SER A 187 -0.06 5.27 -5.58
C SER A 187 1.09 4.29 -5.71
N SER A 188 0.96 3.34 -6.63
CA SER A 188 2.07 2.43 -6.97
C SER A 188 3.12 3.11 -7.84
N CYS A 189 2.79 4.20 -8.54
CA CYS A 189 3.67 4.85 -9.53
C CYS A 189 4.38 3.83 -10.43
N LYS A 190 3.59 2.85 -10.90
CA LYS A 190 4.06 1.65 -11.58
C LYS A 190 4.62 1.96 -12.95
N GLY A 191 5.88 1.59 -13.17
CA GLY A 191 6.53 1.44 -14.46
C GLY A 191 6.76 -0.03 -14.81
N TRP A 192 7.33 -0.28 -15.96
CA TRP A 192 7.63 -1.62 -16.48
C TRP A 192 9.02 -1.64 -17.08
N LEU A 193 9.78 -2.70 -16.79
CA LEU A 193 11.06 -2.94 -17.42
C LEU A 193 11.05 -4.27 -18.20
N PRO A 194 11.82 -4.36 -19.30
CA PRO A 194 12.02 -5.62 -20.00
C PRO A 194 13.00 -6.51 -19.23
N ASP A 195 12.79 -7.82 -19.32
CA ASP A 195 13.75 -8.81 -18.88
C ASP A 195 13.75 -9.99 -19.84
N MET A 196 14.87 -10.19 -20.54
CA MET A 196 15.01 -11.23 -21.57
C MET A 196 15.03 -12.64 -20.98
N THR A 197 15.15 -12.77 -19.65
CA THR A 197 15.18 -14.07 -18.96
C THR A 197 13.78 -14.53 -18.51
N THR A 198 12.73 -13.70 -18.70
CA THR A 198 11.36 -14.02 -18.27
C THR A 198 10.71 -15.13 -19.08
N CYS A 199 11.19 -15.42 -20.27
CA CYS A 199 10.62 -16.48 -21.09
C CYS A 199 11.65 -17.20 -21.99
N SER A 200 11.33 -18.46 -22.28
CA SER A 200 11.95 -19.27 -23.33
C SER A 200 10.89 -19.69 -24.36
N GLU A 201 11.20 -20.68 -25.19
CA GLU A 201 10.30 -21.14 -26.26
C GLU A 201 8.95 -21.61 -25.71
N ASP A 202 8.96 -22.36 -24.61
CA ASP A 202 7.75 -22.99 -24.04
C ASP A 202 7.40 -22.51 -22.61
N VAL A 203 8.25 -21.69 -21.98
CA VAL A 203 8.07 -21.28 -20.59
C VAL A 203 8.03 -19.74 -20.48
N SER A 204 7.11 -19.21 -19.68
CA SER A 204 7.03 -17.78 -19.41
C SER A 204 6.74 -17.48 -17.94
N PHE A 205 7.57 -16.65 -17.32
CA PHE A 205 7.40 -16.06 -16.00
C PHE A 205 7.02 -14.57 -16.05
N SER A 206 6.74 -14.03 -17.25
CA SER A 206 6.33 -12.63 -17.40
C SER A 206 5.02 -12.35 -16.66
N TYR A 207 4.94 -11.22 -15.96
CA TYR A 207 3.71 -10.78 -15.26
C TYR A 207 2.58 -10.43 -16.24
N ARG A 208 2.91 -10.11 -17.49
CA ARG A 208 1.93 -9.88 -18.54
C ARG A 208 1.72 -11.14 -19.36
N ALA A 209 0.46 -11.55 -19.53
CA ALA A 209 0.13 -12.65 -20.44
C ALA A 209 0.64 -12.31 -21.87
N LYS A 210 1.54 -13.15 -22.39
CA LYS A 210 2.07 -13.03 -23.75
C LYS A 210 1.16 -13.77 -24.72
N LYS A 211 0.91 -13.20 -25.89
CA LYS A 211 0.35 -13.96 -27.01
C LYS A 211 1.35 -15.06 -27.40
N LYS A 212 0.87 -16.27 -27.71
CA LYS A 212 1.70 -17.36 -28.26
C LYS A 212 2.57 -16.78 -29.39
N ASN A 213 3.90 -16.93 -29.31
CA ASN A 213 4.94 -16.43 -30.22
C ASN A 213 5.62 -15.09 -29.82
N ALA A 214 5.37 -14.51 -28.68
CA ALA A 214 5.92 -13.21 -28.32
C ALA A 214 7.36 -13.24 -27.73
N CYS A 215 7.96 -14.44 -27.55
CA CYS A 215 9.33 -14.55 -27.02
C CYS A 215 10.45 -14.15 -28.04
N LYS A 216 10.07 -13.88 -29.31
CA LYS A 216 11.03 -13.48 -30.34
C LYS A 216 11.22 -11.97 -30.47
N GLU A 217 10.35 -11.17 -29.84
CA GLU A 217 10.45 -9.71 -29.83
C GLU A 217 10.67 -9.23 -28.38
N ALA A 218 11.62 -8.34 -28.18
CA ALA A 218 11.86 -7.70 -26.89
C ALA A 218 10.58 -6.99 -26.45
N ILE A 219 9.84 -7.57 -25.50
CA ILE A 219 8.60 -6.97 -25.01
C ILE A 219 8.96 -6.00 -23.89
N VAL A 220 8.72 -4.73 -24.14
CA VAL A 220 8.78 -3.70 -23.11
C VAL A 220 7.74 -4.04 -22.05
N GLY A 221 8.18 -4.39 -20.82
CA GLY A 221 7.27 -4.54 -19.69
C GLY A 221 7.10 -5.94 -19.12
N ASP A 222 8.16 -6.65 -18.87
CA ASP A 222 8.12 -8.01 -18.32
C ASP A 222 7.89 -8.04 -16.81
N TYR A 223 8.40 -7.05 -16.07
CA TYR A 223 8.18 -6.95 -14.63
C TYR A 223 7.93 -5.51 -14.16
N GLU A 224 7.25 -5.41 -13.03
CA GLU A 224 6.83 -4.13 -12.45
C GLU A 224 7.95 -3.48 -11.65
N VAL A 225 8.06 -2.15 -11.77
CA VAL A 225 8.98 -1.33 -10.97
C VAL A 225 8.28 -0.05 -10.51
N VAL A 226 8.82 0.59 -9.49
CA VAL A 226 8.46 1.98 -9.18
C VAL A 226 9.23 2.89 -10.15
N ASP A 227 8.51 3.72 -10.88
CA ASP A 227 9.08 4.68 -11.82
C ASP A 227 9.31 6.05 -11.15
N VAL A 228 10.55 6.50 -11.11
CA VAL A 228 10.94 7.76 -10.46
C VAL A 228 10.28 8.99 -11.09
N VAL A 229 10.05 8.97 -12.40
CA VAL A 229 9.40 10.09 -13.11
C VAL A 229 7.92 10.15 -12.76
N LEU A 230 7.25 8.99 -12.68
CA LEU A 230 5.85 8.91 -12.25
C LEU A 230 5.69 9.31 -10.79
N VAL A 231 6.62 8.93 -9.91
CA VAL A 231 6.63 9.37 -8.51
C VAL A 231 6.70 10.88 -8.43
N LYS A 232 7.68 11.50 -9.10
CA LYS A 232 7.86 12.95 -9.08
C LYS A 232 6.61 13.68 -9.59
N LYS A 233 6.09 13.28 -10.77
CA LYS A 233 4.87 13.86 -11.33
C LYS A 233 3.67 13.71 -10.39
N PHE A 234 3.52 12.56 -9.73
CA PHE A 234 2.43 12.33 -8.80
C PHE A 234 2.52 13.26 -7.58
N ILE A 235 3.72 13.43 -7.02
CA ILE A 235 3.97 14.33 -5.90
C ILE A 235 3.68 15.79 -6.33
N ASP A 236 4.25 16.24 -7.44
CA ASP A 236 4.08 17.61 -7.93
C ASP A 236 2.59 17.96 -8.10
N MET A 237 1.81 17.05 -8.70
CA MET A 237 0.36 17.25 -8.89
C MET A 237 -0.44 17.21 -7.58
N ALA A 238 -0.06 16.35 -6.66
CA ALA A 238 -0.72 16.25 -5.37
C ALA A 238 -0.42 17.46 -4.47
N THR A 239 0.79 18.00 -4.50
CA THR A 239 1.21 19.14 -3.68
C THR A 239 0.77 20.48 -4.24
N CYS A 240 0.51 20.61 -5.53
CA CYS A 240 0.05 21.87 -6.15
C CYS A 240 -1.29 22.35 -5.54
N GLU A 241 -2.18 21.48 -5.14
CA GLU A 241 -3.42 21.82 -4.43
C GLU A 241 -3.18 22.14 -2.94
N LEU A 242 -2.23 21.44 -2.33
CA LEU A 242 -1.92 21.62 -0.92
C LEU A 242 -1.19 22.96 -0.63
N ALA A 243 -0.53 23.53 -1.63
CA ALA A 243 0.16 24.81 -1.49
C ALA A 243 -0.81 26.02 -1.36
N PHE A 244 -2.05 25.91 -1.83
CA PHE A 244 -3.06 26.97 -1.63
C PHE A 244 -3.68 26.97 -0.22
N GLU A 245 -3.53 25.91 0.57
CA GLU A 245 -4.02 25.81 1.95
C GLU A 245 -2.92 25.85 3.03
N ILE A 246 -1.62 25.80 2.65
CA ILE A 246 -0.51 25.79 3.60
C ILE A 246 -0.13 27.23 4.00
N GLU A 247 -1.00 27.90 4.76
CA GLU A 247 -0.55 28.87 5.78
C GLU A 247 -0.77 28.35 7.22
N LYS A 248 -1.24 27.12 7.42
CA LYS A 248 -1.38 26.54 8.77
C LYS A 248 -1.14 25.03 8.77
N GLU A 249 0.03 24.68 9.34
CA GLU A 249 0.38 23.45 10.07
C GLU A 249 0.05 22.07 9.48
N ASP A 250 1.10 21.27 9.43
CA ASP A 250 1.25 19.81 9.37
C ASP A 250 1.56 19.17 8.01
N GLU A 251 2.68 18.42 8.03
CA GLU A 251 3.23 17.68 6.90
C GLU A 251 2.23 16.65 6.34
N LYS A 252 1.60 16.97 5.22
CA LYS A 252 0.84 16.00 4.43
C LYS A 252 1.80 14.97 3.83
N VAL A 253 1.58 13.69 4.10
CA VAL A 253 2.50 12.61 3.76
C VAL A 253 2.02 11.81 2.56
N LEU A 254 2.80 11.84 1.49
CA LEU A 254 2.58 11.01 0.30
C LEU A 254 3.10 9.60 0.50
N LYS A 255 2.28 8.59 0.20
CA LYS A 255 2.63 7.18 0.30
C LYS A 255 2.74 6.51 -1.07
N ILE A 256 3.83 5.78 -1.31
CA ILE A 256 4.09 5.05 -2.55
C ILE A 256 4.40 3.60 -2.21
N CYS A 257 3.78 2.66 -2.94
CA CYS A 257 4.08 1.24 -2.84
C CYS A 257 5.33 0.88 -3.63
N TYR A 258 6.18 0.04 -3.04
CA TYR A 258 7.37 -0.51 -3.66
C TYR A 258 7.24 -2.03 -3.81
N ASP A 259 7.40 -2.53 -5.03
CA ASP A 259 7.57 -3.96 -5.29
C ASP A 259 9.06 -4.29 -5.43
N ASN A 260 9.46 -5.38 -4.80
CA ASN A 260 10.84 -5.77 -4.54
C ASN A 260 11.57 -6.42 -5.73
N THR A 261 11.04 -6.35 -6.93
CA THR A 261 11.54 -7.17 -8.04
C THR A 261 12.70 -6.58 -8.85
N ALA A 262 13.21 -5.37 -8.52
CA ALA A 262 14.32 -4.79 -9.29
C ALA A 262 15.29 -3.97 -8.44
N LEU A 263 16.47 -4.52 -8.20
CA LEU A 263 17.67 -3.73 -7.94
C LEU A 263 18.28 -3.37 -9.30
N PRO A 264 18.45 -2.08 -9.65
CA PRO A 264 19.26 -1.73 -10.83
C PRO A 264 20.71 -2.08 -10.52
N GLU A 265 21.37 -2.76 -11.43
CA GLU A 265 22.83 -2.88 -11.45
C GLU A 265 23.48 -1.49 -11.42
N LYS A 266 24.65 -1.42 -10.83
CA LYS A 266 25.47 -0.23 -10.63
C LYS A 266 25.79 0.52 -11.91
#